data_dd7fda70d70672150dc02416404996cb
#
_entry.id   dd7fda70d70672150dc02416404996cb
#
_cell.length_a   1.000
_cell.length_b   1.000
_cell.length_c   1.000
_cell.angle_alpha   90.00
_cell.angle_beta   90.00
_cell.angle_gamma   90.00
#
_symmetry.space_group_name_H-M   'P 1'
#
loop_
_entity.id
_entity.type
_entity.pdbx_description
1 polymer ?
#
loop_
_entity_poly.entity_id
_entity_poly.type
_entity_poly.pdbx_seq_one_letter_code
_entity_poly.pdbx_strand_id
1 'polypeptide(L)'
;MVTKDILNLKQKLAEEMILALRTSEGVETEKLFKTYPESLVQEKLIQLEDFAQSHFIHEREGMWILTSRGTLIANQLFLEILD
;
A
#
# COMPACT_ATOMS: atom_id res chain seq x y z
N MET A 1 7.29 -11.29 -21.91
CA MET A 1 5.83 -11.10 -21.94
C MET A 1 5.21 -11.23 -20.58
N VAL A 2 5.44 -12.37 -19.94
CA VAL A 2 4.93 -12.58 -18.58
C VAL A 2 5.48 -11.52 -17.61
N THR A 3 6.76 -11.20 -17.76
CA THR A 3 7.41 -10.21 -16.90
C THR A 3 6.76 -8.83 -17.02
N LYS A 4 6.34 -8.50 -18.24
CA LYS A 4 5.71 -7.20 -18.48
C LYS A 4 4.35 -7.10 -17.78
N ASP A 5 3.60 -8.20 -17.79
CA ASP A 5 2.30 -8.24 -17.11
C ASP A 5 2.45 -8.11 -15.60
N ILE A 6 3.48 -8.76 -15.05
CA ILE A 6 3.76 -8.67 -13.61
C ILE A 6 4.13 -7.26 -13.21
N LEU A 7 4.95 -6.58 -14.01
CA LEU A 7 5.32 -5.19 -13.73
C LEU A 7 4.11 -4.27 -13.76
N ASN A 8 3.19 -4.49 -14.70
CA ASN A 8 1.96 -3.71 -14.78
C ASN A 8 1.09 -3.93 -13.54
N LEU A 9 0.96 -5.17 -13.09
CA LEU A 9 0.17 -5.49 -11.91
C LEU A 9 0.78 -4.85 -10.66
N LYS A 10 2.09 -4.90 -10.55
CA LYS A 10 2.79 -4.30 -9.41
C LYS A 10 2.57 -2.79 -9.38
N GLN A 11 2.64 -2.15 -10.51
CA GLN A 11 2.41 -0.72 -10.60
C GLN A 11 0.96 -0.37 -10.27
N LYS A 12 0.01 -1.13 -10.79
CA LYS A 12 -1.40 -0.91 -10.51
C LYS A 12 -1.69 -1.07 -9.03
N LEU A 13 -1.10 -2.09 -8.41
CA LEU A 13 -1.27 -2.31 -6.98
C LEU A 13 -0.76 -1.10 -6.18
N ALA A 14 0.44 -0.62 -6.51
CA ALA A 14 1.01 0.53 -5.82
C ALA A 14 0.13 1.77 -5.98
N GLU A 15 -0.35 2.03 -7.19
CA GLU A 15 -1.21 3.17 -7.44
C GLU A 15 -2.53 3.08 -6.69
N GLU A 16 -3.12 1.89 -6.66
CA GLU A 16 -4.37 1.69 -5.93
C GLU A 16 -4.17 1.90 -4.43
N MET A 17 -3.07 1.42 -3.89
CA MET A 17 -2.76 1.64 -2.49
C MET A 17 -2.60 3.12 -2.17
N ILE A 18 -1.90 3.86 -3.03
CA ILE A 18 -1.72 5.29 -2.84
C ILE A 18 -3.06 6.02 -2.85
N LEU A 19 -3.91 5.69 -3.81
CA LEU A 19 -5.23 6.30 -3.88
C LEU A 19 -6.05 5.98 -2.63
N ALA A 20 -5.98 4.74 -2.16
CA ALA A 20 -6.72 4.34 -0.97
C ALA A 20 -6.20 5.04 0.28
N LEU A 21 -4.87 5.20 0.40
CA LEU A 21 -4.28 5.87 1.54
C LEU A 21 -4.66 7.36 1.62
N ARG A 22 -5.05 7.94 0.50
CA ARG A 22 -5.52 9.33 0.48
C ARG A 22 -6.94 9.47 1.00
N THR A 23 -7.66 8.36 1.13
CA THR A 23 -9.01 8.40 1.66
C THR A 23 -9.01 8.10 3.16
N SER A 24 -10.10 8.44 3.82
CA SER A 24 -10.24 8.16 5.24
C SER A 24 -10.44 6.67 5.52
N GLU A 25 -10.83 5.91 4.53
CA GLU A 25 -11.01 4.45 4.68
C GLU A 25 -9.70 3.69 4.60
N GLY A 26 -8.76 4.18 3.80
CA GLY A 26 -7.45 3.57 3.68
C GLY A 26 -7.42 2.33 2.81
N VAL A 27 -6.35 1.52 2.97
CA VAL A 27 -6.14 0.32 2.19
C VAL A 27 -6.81 -0.87 2.87
N GLU A 28 -7.65 -1.59 2.12
CA GLU A 28 -8.30 -2.80 2.62
C GLU A 28 -7.52 -4.03 2.19
N THR A 29 -6.94 -4.75 3.15
CA THR A 29 -6.07 -5.89 2.89
C THR A 29 -6.79 -7.00 2.10
N GLU A 30 -8.00 -7.36 2.53
CA GLU A 30 -8.75 -8.41 1.86
C GLU A 30 -8.99 -8.12 0.39
N LYS A 31 -9.32 -6.88 0.08
CA LYS A 31 -9.58 -6.47 -1.28
C LYS A 31 -8.35 -6.62 -2.15
N LEU A 32 -7.20 -6.30 -1.61
CA LEU A 32 -5.94 -6.45 -2.34
C LEU A 32 -5.67 -7.92 -2.66
N PHE A 33 -5.88 -8.81 -1.70
CA PHE A 33 -5.65 -10.24 -1.93
C PHE A 33 -6.63 -10.83 -2.93
N LYS A 34 -7.81 -10.26 -3.04
CA LYS A 34 -8.80 -10.72 -4.03
C LYS A 34 -8.47 -10.22 -5.44
N THR A 35 -7.82 -9.09 -5.55
CA THR A 35 -7.57 -8.44 -6.82
C THR A 35 -6.21 -8.75 -7.41
N TYR A 36 -5.20 -8.94 -6.56
CA TYR A 36 -3.81 -9.08 -6.99
C TYR A 36 -3.18 -10.37 -6.49
N PRO A 37 -2.11 -10.86 -7.16
CA PRO A 37 -1.39 -12.04 -6.68
C PRO A 37 -0.88 -11.85 -5.27
N GLU A 38 -0.96 -12.93 -4.47
CA GLU A 38 -0.57 -12.90 -3.07
C GLU A 38 0.86 -12.41 -2.86
N SER A 39 1.79 -12.87 -3.71
CA SER A 39 3.19 -12.50 -3.56
C SER A 39 3.41 -10.99 -3.68
N LEU A 40 2.70 -10.35 -4.59
CA LEU A 40 2.80 -8.90 -4.77
C LEU A 40 2.21 -8.15 -3.59
N VAL A 41 1.05 -8.63 -3.11
CA VAL A 41 0.39 -7.99 -1.97
C VAL A 41 1.25 -8.11 -0.72
N GLN A 42 1.85 -9.28 -0.48
CA GLN A 42 2.68 -9.49 0.69
C GLN A 42 3.88 -8.56 0.70
N GLU A 43 4.52 -8.35 -0.45
CA GLU A 43 5.64 -7.40 -0.54
C GLU A 43 5.21 -6.01 -0.08
N LYS A 44 4.05 -5.56 -0.54
CA LYS A 44 3.56 -4.24 -0.18
C LYS A 44 3.12 -4.16 1.28
N LEU A 45 2.57 -5.24 1.81
CA LEU A 45 2.18 -5.27 3.21
C LEU A 45 3.39 -5.16 4.13
N ILE A 46 4.50 -5.79 3.77
CA ILE A 46 5.74 -5.65 4.55
C ILE A 46 6.16 -4.19 4.59
N GLN A 47 6.06 -3.51 3.47
CA GLN A 47 6.39 -2.09 3.39
C GLN A 47 5.46 -1.25 4.27
N LEU A 48 4.16 -1.57 4.25
CA LEU A 48 3.20 -0.87 5.10
C LEU A 48 3.48 -1.13 6.58
N GLU A 49 3.90 -2.34 6.92
CA GLU A 49 4.24 -2.67 8.31
C GLU A 49 5.43 -1.84 8.79
N ASP A 50 6.43 -1.65 7.92
CA ASP A 50 7.57 -0.80 8.25
C ASP A 50 7.12 0.63 8.54
N PHE A 51 6.21 1.15 7.71
CA PHE A 51 5.66 2.48 7.93
C PHE A 51 4.88 2.54 9.24
N ALA A 52 4.17 1.46 9.57
CA ALA A 52 3.40 1.41 10.81
C ALA A 52 4.31 1.44 12.04
N GLN A 53 5.47 0.80 11.95
CA GLN A 53 6.44 0.83 13.05
C GLN A 53 6.93 2.24 13.32
N SER A 54 7.02 3.07 12.29
CA SER A 54 7.41 4.46 12.43
C SER A 54 6.22 5.39 12.72
N HIS A 55 5.03 4.82 12.88
CA HIS A 55 3.80 5.55 13.18
C HIS A 55 3.32 6.45 12.04
N PHE A 56 3.72 6.13 10.81
CA PHE A 56 3.22 6.85 9.63
C PHE A 56 1.90 6.27 9.14
N ILE A 57 1.66 4.99 9.39
CA ILE A 57 0.44 4.30 8.99
C ILE A 57 -0.08 3.54 10.20
N HIS A 58 -1.40 3.45 10.31
CA HIS A 58 -2.08 2.73 11.38
C HIS A 58 -2.91 1.61 10.78
N GLU A 59 -2.74 0.39 11.29
CA GLU A 59 -3.53 -0.76 10.83
C GLU A 59 -4.62 -1.05 11.86
N ARG A 60 -5.84 -1.22 11.38
CA ARG A 60 -6.97 -1.53 12.25
C ARG A 60 -7.95 -2.42 11.48
N GLU A 61 -8.12 -3.64 11.98
CA GLU A 61 -9.06 -4.60 11.40
C GLU A 61 -8.86 -4.82 9.90
N GLY A 62 -7.60 -4.93 9.49
CA GLY A 62 -7.28 -5.15 8.08
C GLY A 62 -7.27 -3.91 7.22
N MET A 63 -7.48 -2.73 7.81
CA MET A 63 -7.46 -1.46 7.09
C MET A 63 -6.20 -0.68 7.47
N TRP A 64 -5.50 -0.16 6.45
CA TRP A 64 -4.28 0.62 6.64
C TRP A 64 -4.58 2.07 6.33
N ILE A 65 -4.40 2.94 7.32
CA ILE A 65 -4.78 4.35 7.23
C ILE A 65 -3.57 5.22 7.60
N LEU A 66 -3.39 6.33 6.88
CA LEU A 66 -2.33 7.28 7.22
C LEU A 66 -2.63 7.94 8.56
N THR A 67 -1.59 8.04 9.40
CA THR A 67 -1.69 8.82 10.63
C THR A 67 -1.44 10.30 10.31
N SER A 68 -1.61 11.17 11.31
CA SER A 68 -1.27 12.59 11.13
C SER A 68 0.19 12.76 10.73
N ARG A 69 1.08 11.96 11.36
CA ARG A 69 2.51 11.98 11.02
C ARG A 69 2.73 11.53 9.58
N GLY A 70 2.04 10.45 9.15
CA GLY A 70 2.17 9.96 7.80
C GLY A 70 1.68 10.95 6.76
N THR A 71 0.64 11.70 7.09
CA THR A 71 0.09 12.72 6.18
C THR A 71 1.13 13.81 5.89
N LEU A 72 1.95 14.15 6.89
CA LEU A 72 2.96 15.19 6.71
C LEU A 72 4.04 14.79 5.71
N ILE A 73 4.33 13.48 5.58
CA ILE A 73 5.35 12.99 4.66
C ILE A 73 4.76 12.05 3.62
N ALA A 74 3.46 12.20 3.34
CA ALA A 74 2.74 11.28 2.45
C ALA A 74 3.42 11.13 1.09
N ASN A 75 3.93 12.23 0.52
CA ASN A 75 4.59 12.16 -0.78
C ASN A 75 5.79 11.23 -0.76
N GLN A 76 6.58 11.25 0.31
CA GLN A 76 7.72 10.35 0.44
C GLN A 76 7.29 8.90 0.56
N LEU A 77 6.23 8.66 1.34
CA LEU A 77 5.69 7.31 1.48
C LEU A 77 5.18 6.77 0.15
N PHE A 78 4.48 7.61 -0.60
CA PHE A 78 3.94 7.21 -1.90
C PHE A 78 5.04 6.89 -2.90
N LEU A 79 6.12 7.65 -2.90
CA LEU A 79 7.26 7.36 -3.78
C LEU A 79 7.88 6.02 -3.44
N GLU A 80 8.00 5.68 -2.17
CA GLU A 80 8.53 4.39 -1.75
C GLU A 80 7.59 3.25 -2.14
N ILE A 81 6.28 3.46 -2.06
CA ILE A 81 5.31 2.46 -2.47
C ILE A 81 5.40 2.20 -3.98
N LEU A 82 5.63 3.25 -4.77
CA LEU A 82 5.76 3.12 -6.22
C LEU A 82 7.04 2.39 -6.64
N ASP A 83 8.06 2.43 -5.81
CA ASP A 83 9.30 1.67 -6.06
C ASP A 83 9.03 0.16 -5.96
#